data_3fb6fab9b8102248234ad32248669b51
#
_entry.id   3fb6fab9b8102248234ad32248669b51
#
_cell.length_a   1.000
_cell.length_b   1.000
_cell.length_c   1.000
_cell.angle_alpha   90.00
_cell.angle_beta   90.00
_cell.angle_gamma   90.00
#
_symmetry.space_group_name_H-M   'P 1'
#
loop_
_entity.id
_entity.type
_entity.pdbx_description
1 polymer ?
#
loop_
_entity_poly.entity_id
_entity_poly.type
_entity_poly.pdbx_seq_one_letter_code
_entity_poly.pdbx_strand_id
1 'polypeptide(L)'
;LTGMSDGGTFCYVSGLEAGSRFTHLAPVSATFHPMMASMADAARLNELPIRITHGARDWMFPVEVARRAAEALAAAGADVGYGEIEDLSHCYPREINAALLAWLRDTSR
;
A
#
# COMPACT_ATOMS: atom_id res chain seq x y z
N LEU A 1 -2.77 -6.31 7.01
CA LEU A 1 -1.44 -5.88 7.43
C LEU A 1 -1.26 -4.40 7.12
N THR A 2 -0.86 -3.64 8.10
CA THR A 2 -0.57 -2.23 7.92
C THR A 2 0.72 -1.87 8.66
N GLY A 3 1.34 -0.79 8.26
CA GLY A 3 2.53 -0.27 8.89
C GLY A 3 2.95 1.02 8.24
N MET A 4 3.78 1.78 8.93
CA MET A 4 4.30 3.06 8.47
C MET A 4 5.81 2.98 8.25
N SER A 5 6.31 3.68 7.24
CA SER A 5 7.75 3.77 6.93
C SER A 5 8.33 2.37 6.68
N ASP A 6 9.30 1.91 7.47
CA ASP A 6 9.83 0.55 7.35
C ASP A 6 8.74 -0.50 7.54
N GLY A 7 7.77 -0.24 8.43
CA GLY A 7 6.61 -1.12 8.60
C GLY A 7 5.73 -1.18 7.37
N GLY A 8 5.59 -0.08 6.64
CA GLY A 8 4.87 -0.04 5.37
C GLY A 8 5.62 -0.80 4.28
N THR A 9 6.94 -0.66 4.23
CA THR A 9 7.78 -1.44 3.32
C THR A 9 7.66 -2.94 3.62
N PHE A 10 7.62 -3.29 4.90
CA PHE A 10 7.39 -4.67 5.33
C PHE A 10 6.03 -5.21 4.86
N CYS A 11 4.99 -4.35 4.80
CA CYS A 11 3.70 -4.75 4.23
C CYS A 11 3.86 -5.26 2.80
N TYR A 12 4.65 -4.58 1.99
CA TYR A 12 4.93 -5.05 0.64
C TYR A 12 5.74 -6.34 0.65
N VAL A 13 6.84 -6.37 1.39
CA VAL A 13 7.74 -7.55 1.41
C VAL A 13 6.99 -8.80 1.87
N SER A 14 6.30 -8.71 3.01
CA SER A 14 5.61 -9.87 3.59
C SER A 14 4.25 -10.12 2.95
N GLY A 15 3.52 -9.05 2.60
CA GLY A 15 2.16 -9.16 2.08
C GLY A 15 2.09 -9.66 0.65
N LEU A 16 3.12 -9.41 -0.16
CA LEU A 16 3.14 -9.84 -1.56
C LEU A 16 3.71 -11.24 -1.77
N GLU A 17 4.21 -11.88 -0.73
CA GLU A 17 4.72 -13.25 -0.84
C GLU A 17 3.62 -14.22 -1.24
N ALA A 18 3.96 -15.18 -2.09
CA ALA A 18 3.07 -16.31 -2.40
C ALA A 18 2.76 -17.06 -1.09
N GLY A 19 1.50 -17.37 -0.86
CA GLY A 19 1.08 -18.03 0.38
C GLY A 19 0.87 -17.11 1.57
N SER A 20 1.05 -15.81 1.42
CA SER A 20 0.71 -14.85 2.48
C SER A 20 -0.78 -14.96 2.82
N ARG A 21 -1.08 -14.95 4.12
CA ARG A 21 -2.47 -15.03 4.61
C ARG A 21 -3.13 -13.67 4.83
N PHE A 22 -2.40 -12.59 4.64
CA PHE A 22 -2.98 -11.26 4.77
C PHE A 22 -3.95 -11.00 3.63
N THR A 23 -5.17 -10.63 3.96
CA THR A 23 -6.24 -10.39 2.99
C THR A 23 -6.25 -8.96 2.46
N HIS A 24 -5.64 -8.04 3.19
CA HIS A 24 -5.58 -6.61 2.87
C HIS A 24 -4.21 -6.07 3.24
N LEU A 25 -3.68 -5.16 2.43
CA LEU A 25 -2.43 -4.48 2.73
C LEU A 25 -2.68 -2.97 2.77
N ALA A 26 -2.17 -2.30 3.80
CA ALA A 26 -2.32 -0.85 3.95
C ALA A 26 -0.98 -0.19 4.33
N PRO A 27 -0.05 -0.10 3.38
CA PRO A 27 1.23 0.56 3.64
C PRO A 27 1.09 2.08 3.70
N VAL A 28 1.74 2.70 4.68
CA VAL A 28 1.72 4.14 4.90
C VAL A 28 3.14 4.67 4.88
N SER A 29 3.40 5.71 4.09
CA SER A 29 4.72 6.36 4.01
C SER A 29 5.84 5.35 3.77
N ALA A 30 5.64 4.42 2.84
CA ALA A 30 6.55 3.32 2.57
C ALA A 30 7.41 3.58 1.34
N THR A 31 8.54 2.89 1.24
CA THR A 31 9.26 2.80 -0.02
C THR A 31 8.79 1.58 -0.81
N PHE A 32 9.04 1.61 -2.11
CA PHE A 32 8.62 0.55 -3.03
C PHE A 32 9.54 0.52 -4.24
N HIS A 33 9.94 -0.66 -4.66
CA HIS A 33 10.68 -0.83 -5.91
C HIS A 33 9.78 -1.54 -6.93
N PRO A 34 9.73 -1.08 -8.20
CA PRO A 34 8.87 -1.70 -9.21
C PRO A 34 9.06 -3.22 -9.37
N MET A 35 10.26 -3.73 -9.07
CA MET A 35 10.51 -5.17 -9.08
C MET A 35 9.64 -5.94 -8.09
N MET A 36 9.17 -5.30 -7.03
CA MET A 36 8.28 -5.95 -6.07
C MET A 36 6.98 -6.42 -6.72
N ALA A 37 6.46 -5.65 -7.67
CA ALA A 37 5.25 -6.04 -8.41
C ALA A 37 5.57 -7.10 -9.46
N SER A 38 6.68 -6.95 -10.20
CA SER A 38 7.01 -7.87 -11.29
C SER A 38 7.45 -9.24 -10.80
N MET A 39 8.02 -9.33 -9.60
CA MET A 39 8.45 -10.59 -9.00
C MET A 39 7.38 -11.26 -8.14
N ALA A 40 6.30 -10.56 -7.83
CA ALA A 40 5.22 -11.12 -7.04
C ALA A 40 4.44 -12.14 -7.86
N ASP A 41 3.90 -13.15 -7.17
CA ASP A 41 3.06 -14.16 -7.80
C ASP A 41 1.77 -13.52 -8.33
N ALA A 42 1.47 -13.75 -9.61
CA ALA A 42 0.27 -13.18 -10.25
C ALA A 42 -1.03 -13.63 -9.56
N ALA A 43 -1.08 -14.88 -9.12
CA ALA A 43 -2.26 -15.39 -8.42
C ALA A 43 -2.44 -14.68 -7.06
N ARG A 44 -1.32 -14.38 -6.38
CA ARG A 44 -1.36 -13.64 -5.11
C ARG A 44 -1.87 -12.21 -5.31
N LEU A 45 -1.45 -11.55 -6.39
CA LEU A 45 -1.83 -10.16 -6.68
C LEU A 45 -3.28 -10.03 -7.16
N ASN A 46 -3.83 -11.06 -7.77
CA ASN A 46 -5.15 -10.98 -8.39
C ASN A 46 -6.22 -10.51 -7.41
N GLU A 47 -6.75 -9.33 -7.64
CA GLU A 47 -7.79 -8.68 -6.82
C GLU A 47 -7.41 -8.46 -5.36
N LEU A 48 -6.10 -8.50 -5.02
CA LEU A 48 -5.63 -8.24 -3.66
C LEU A 48 -5.93 -6.80 -3.27
N PRO A 49 -6.72 -6.56 -2.21
CA PRO A 49 -7.01 -5.21 -1.75
C PRO A 49 -5.77 -4.56 -1.15
N ILE A 50 -5.34 -3.45 -1.73
CA ILE A 50 -4.19 -2.68 -1.25
C ILE A 50 -4.60 -1.22 -1.18
N ARG A 51 -4.44 -0.61 -0.02
CA ARG A 51 -4.64 0.83 0.13
C ARG A 51 -3.33 1.50 0.49
N ILE A 52 -2.83 2.32 -0.43
CA ILE A 52 -1.56 3.03 -0.28
C ILE A 52 -1.86 4.46 0.19
N THR A 53 -1.23 4.88 1.29
CA THR A 53 -1.34 6.24 1.80
C THR A 53 0.05 6.86 1.88
N HIS A 54 0.20 8.09 1.38
CA HIS A 54 1.49 8.76 1.35
C HIS A 54 1.32 10.28 1.38
N GLY A 55 2.22 10.95 2.08
CA GLY A 55 2.23 12.40 2.12
C GLY A 55 2.93 12.99 0.90
N ALA A 56 2.33 14.02 0.31
CA ALA A 56 2.91 14.70 -0.85
C ALA A 56 4.20 15.43 -0.50
N ARG A 57 4.41 15.74 0.79
CA ARG A 57 5.60 16.42 1.30
C ARG A 57 6.55 15.51 2.04
N ASP A 58 6.44 14.20 1.84
CA ASP A 58 7.35 13.25 2.48
C ASP A 58 8.78 13.53 2.03
N TRP A 59 9.64 13.86 3.01
CA TRP A 59 11.03 14.21 2.76
C TRP A 59 11.96 12.99 2.72
N MET A 60 11.52 11.87 3.28
CA MET A 60 12.31 10.65 3.34
C MET A 60 12.06 9.75 2.14
N PHE A 61 10.80 9.51 1.82
CA PHE A 61 10.40 8.71 0.65
C PHE A 61 9.58 9.58 -0.29
N PRO A 62 10.13 9.97 -1.45
CA PRO A 62 9.41 10.85 -2.39
C PRO A 62 8.04 10.29 -2.78
N VAL A 63 7.06 11.16 -2.91
CA VAL A 63 5.68 10.77 -3.23
C VAL A 63 5.58 10.04 -4.58
N GLU A 64 6.50 10.29 -5.49
CA GLU A 64 6.56 9.60 -6.78
C GLU A 64 6.71 8.09 -6.62
N VAL A 65 7.40 7.65 -5.56
CA VAL A 65 7.56 6.22 -5.25
C VAL A 65 6.20 5.58 -4.97
N ALA A 66 5.36 6.27 -4.18
CA ALA A 66 4.02 5.77 -3.88
C ALA A 66 3.11 5.77 -5.11
N ARG A 67 3.21 6.79 -5.95
CA ARG A 67 2.45 6.85 -7.20
C ARG A 67 2.82 5.69 -8.13
N ARG A 68 4.11 5.39 -8.26
CA ARG A 68 4.60 4.26 -9.08
C ARG A 68 4.17 2.92 -8.50
N ALA A 69 4.16 2.80 -7.16
CA ALA A 69 3.68 1.58 -6.51
C ALA A 69 2.22 1.32 -6.87
N ALA A 70 1.38 2.35 -6.77
CA ALA A 70 -0.03 2.24 -7.10
C ALA A 70 -0.23 1.81 -8.56
N GLU A 71 0.48 2.42 -9.49
CA GLU A 71 0.39 2.09 -10.92
C GLU A 71 0.87 0.66 -11.19
N ALA A 72 2.02 0.27 -10.65
CA ALA A 72 2.60 -1.05 -10.90
C ALA A 72 1.73 -2.18 -10.33
N LEU A 73 1.22 -2.00 -9.12
CA LEU A 73 0.39 -3.02 -8.47
C LEU A 73 -0.98 -3.14 -9.15
N ALA A 74 -1.59 -2.02 -9.54
CA ALA A 74 -2.85 -2.03 -10.28
C ALA A 74 -2.68 -2.71 -11.64
N ALA A 75 -1.59 -2.41 -12.35
CA ALA A 75 -1.29 -3.04 -13.63
C ALA A 75 -1.06 -4.55 -13.49
N ALA A 76 -0.59 -5.00 -12.33
CA ALA A 76 -0.36 -6.42 -12.05
C ALA A 76 -1.62 -7.16 -11.54
N GLY A 77 -2.75 -6.46 -11.42
CA GLY A 77 -4.05 -7.08 -11.11
C GLY A 77 -4.57 -6.84 -9.70
N ALA A 78 -3.85 -6.11 -8.84
CA ALA A 78 -4.32 -5.81 -7.49
C ALA A 78 -5.45 -4.77 -7.51
N ASP A 79 -6.27 -4.80 -6.47
CA ASP A 79 -7.34 -3.82 -6.25
C ASP A 79 -6.76 -2.67 -5.41
N VAL A 80 -6.22 -1.66 -6.09
CA VAL A 80 -5.45 -0.59 -5.45
C VAL A 80 -6.28 0.66 -5.25
N GLY A 81 -6.33 1.13 -3.98
CA GLY A 81 -6.78 2.48 -3.64
C GLY A 81 -5.56 3.31 -3.23
N TYR A 82 -5.43 4.50 -3.76
CA TYR A 82 -4.31 5.38 -3.48
C TYR A 82 -4.80 6.69 -2.87
N GLY A 83 -4.25 7.04 -1.70
CA GLY A 83 -4.54 8.30 -1.01
C GLY A 83 -3.27 9.12 -0.84
N GLU A 84 -3.21 10.26 -1.51
CA GLU A 84 -2.12 11.21 -1.37
C GLU A 84 -2.61 12.39 -0.53
N ILE A 85 -1.90 12.70 0.55
CA ILE A 85 -2.28 13.79 1.45
C ILE A 85 -1.38 14.97 1.18
N GLU A 86 -1.95 16.06 0.67
CA GLU A 86 -1.23 17.19 0.09
C GLU A 86 -0.23 17.85 1.05
N ASP A 87 -0.60 18.04 2.30
CA ASP A 87 0.22 18.76 3.28
C ASP A 87 0.92 17.85 4.30
N LEU A 88 0.92 16.54 4.06
CA LEU A 88 1.52 15.58 4.97
C LEU A 88 2.99 15.34 4.62
N SER A 89 3.84 15.39 5.64
CA SER A 89 5.25 15.01 5.55
C SER A 89 5.41 13.51 5.83
N HIS A 90 6.59 13.07 6.28
CA HIS A 90 6.83 11.67 6.63
C HIS A 90 6.28 11.38 8.02
N CYS A 91 4.97 11.17 8.13
CA CYS A 91 4.32 10.84 9.39
C CYS A 91 3.01 10.08 9.17
N TYR A 92 2.48 9.50 10.23
CA TYR A 92 1.24 8.74 10.15
C TYR A 92 0.03 9.65 10.31
N PRO A 93 -0.87 9.70 9.32
CA PRO A 93 -2.08 10.53 9.40
C PRO A 93 -3.20 9.78 10.15
N ARG A 94 -3.31 9.99 11.45
CA ARG A 94 -4.31 9.28 12.27
C ARG A 94 -5.75 9.46 11.81
N GLU A 95 -6.04 10.53 11.10
CA GLU A 95 -7.36 10.82 10.55
C GLU A 95 -7.83 9.79 9.51
N ILE A 96 -6.92 8.98 8.97
CA ILE A 96 -7.32 7.91 8.04
C ILE A 96 -7.82 6.64 8.75
N ASN A 97 -7.63 6.54 10.07
CA ASN A 97 -7.94 5.29 10.80
C ASN A 97 -9.38 4.84 10.64
N ALA A 98 -10.34 5.76 10.72
CA ALA A 98 -11.76 5.40 10.59
C ALA A 98 -12.06 4.84 9.19
N ALA A 99 -11.51 5.47 8.15
CA ALA A 99 -11.70 5.03 6.77
C ALA A 99 -11.03 3.68 6.51
N LEU A 100 -9.83 3.47 7.06
CA LEU A 100 -9.13 2.18 6.95
C LEU A 100 -9.92 1.07 7.63
N LEU A 101 -10.45 1.33 8.82
CA LEU A 101 -11.24 0.33 9.54
C LEU A 101 -12.51 -0.04 8.77
N ALA A 102 -13.20 0.96 8.21
CA ALA A 102 -14.37 0.73 7.38
C ALA A 102 -14.03 -0.12 6.15
N TRP A 103 -12.92 0.20 5.51
CA TRP A 103 -12.44 -0.55 4.34
C TRP A 103 -12.11 -2.00 4.68
N LEU A 104 -11.46 -2.24 5.83
CA LEU A 104 -11.13 -3.59 6.27
C LEU A 104 -12.38 -4.43 6.59
N ARG A 105 -13.46 -3.77 7.02
CA ARG A 105 -14.71 -4.43 7.36
C ARG A 105 -15.66 -4.59 6.18
N ASP A 106 -15.35 -3.98 5.06
CA ASP A 106 -16.20 -4.06 3.87
C ASP A 106 -16.08 -5.45 3.24
N THR A 107 -17.18 -6.18 3.26
CA THR A 107 -17.25 -7.55 2.73
C THR A 107 -17.95 -7.61 1.37
N SER A 108 -18.28 -6.47 0.78
CA SER A 108 -19.03 -6.40 -0.48
C SER A 108 -18.21 -6.70 -1.72
N ARG A 109 -16.89 -6.76 -1.58
CA ARG A 109 -15.99 -7.00 -2.73
C ARG A 109 -15.85 -8.47 -3.07
#